data_cb4245797a6a158e5683a89ad6df38b4
#
_entry.id   cb4245797a6a158e5683a89ad6df38b4
#
_cell.length_a   1.000
_cell.length_b   1.000
_cell.length_c   1.000
_cell.angle_alpha   90.00
_cell.angle_beta   90.00
_cell.angle_gamma   90.00
#
_symmetry.space_group_name_H-M   'P 1'
#
loop_
_entity.id
_entity.type
_entity.pdbx_description
1 polymer ?
#
loop_
_entity_poly.entity_id
_entity_poly.type
_entity_poly.pdbx_seq_one_letter_code
_entity_poly.pdbx_strand_id
1 'polypeptide(L)'
;MMEDRRELLRKIPKIDEVLQDERLFFFTESTPRAVIVESVREVTQELRKDILEGRRNQVGTKETLMTEIVARITGKKKKSLRRVINATGVVLHTNLGRANLSDKACESIMDVARNYTNLEYDVKRGSRGSRHDHVEKILTKITGAEAAMVVNNNAAATMLCLSALAKDKEVIVSRGELVEIGGSFRVPEIMEQSGAKLMDVGTTNKTKPSDYLNAYHEGETGALMKVHTSNYRILGFTQEVELPEMVELGKKLNLPVIYDMGSGLMADLTDYGVDEPTVLDALRTGIDVILFSGDKLLGGPQGGIIAGKKEFIDKMKAHPLARAFRVDKMTLAAMEATFFEYSDIRQARRTIPVLNMITTPAGELKCCLLYTSPSPRDRTRSRM
;
A
#
# COMPACT_ATOMS: atom_id res chain seq x y z
N MET A 1 12.40 -28.57 -52.45
CA MET A 1 11.89 -27.67 -51.35
C MET A 1 10.77 -28.26 -50.50
N MET A 2 9.68 -28.85 -51.01
CA MET A 2 8.65 -29.46 -50.15
C MET A 2 9.08 -30.81 -49.58
N GLU A 3 9.86 -31.58 -50.32
CA GLU A 3 10.39 -32.88 -49.88
C GLU A 3 11.38 -32.73 -48.72
N ASP A 4 12.27 -31.78 -48.79
CA ASP A 4 13.22 -31.45 -47.73
C ASP A 4 12.52 -31.04 -46.41
N ARG A 5 11.44 -30.30 -46.48
CA ARG A 5 10.68 -29.89 -45.27
C ARG A 5 10.01 -31.09 -44.57
N ARG A 6 9.47 -32.04 -45.33
CA ARG A 6 8.88 -33.26 -44.78
C ARG A 6 9.93 -34.13 -44.07
N GLU A 7 11.14 -34.19 -44.58
CA GLU A 7 12.24 -34.93 -43.97
C GLU A 7 12.70 -34.26 -42.67
N LEU A 8 12.77 -32.90 -42.64
CA LEU A 8 13.06 -32.14 -41.43
C LEU A 8 12.00 -32.36 -40.35
N LEU A 9 10.72 -32.36 -40.70
CA LEU A 9 9.63 -32.59 -39.73
C LEU A 9 9.68 -33.97 -39.09
N ARG A 10 10.18 -35.01 -39.80
CA ARG A 10 10.37 -36.35 -39.26
C ARG A 10 11.52 -36.42 -38.26
N LYS A 11 12.49 -35.51 -38.31
CA LYS A 11 13.63 -35.41 -37.37
C LYS A 11 13.29 -34.72 -36.06
N ILE A 12 12.10 -34.11 -35.93
CA ILE A 12 11.66 -33.54 -34.65
C ILE A 12 11.39 -34.67 -33.68
N PRO A 13 12.03 -34.70 -32.49
CA PRO A 13 11.85 -35.79 -31.51
C PRO A 13 10.41 -35.83 -31.02
N LYS A 14 9.96 -37.04 -30.64
CA LYS A 14 8.65 -37.22 -30.04
C LYS A 14 8.63 -36.57 -28.64
N ILE A 15 7.48 -36.07 -28.26
CA ILE A 15 7.30 -35.39 -26.94
C ILE A 15 7.73 -36.34 -25.80
N ASP A 16 7.36 -37.63 -25.87
CA ASP A 16 7.69 -38.60 -24.84
C ASP A 16 9.20 -38.87 -24.72
N GLU A 17 9.93 -38.83 -25.84
CA GLU A 17 11.40 -38.95 -25.86
C GLU A 17 12.07 -37.73 -25.20
N VAL A 18 11.52 -36.53 -25.47
CA VAL A 18 12.01 -35.29 -24.87
C VAL A 18 11.75 -35.25 -23.36
N LEU A 19 10.58 -35.73 -22.92
CA LEU A 19 10.21 -35.78 -21.51
C LEU A 19 11.06 -36.77 -20.68
N GLN A 20 11.76 -37.69 -21.31
CA GLN A 20 12.69 -38.64 -20.66
C GLN A 20 14.11 -38.05 -20.49
N ASP A 21 14.38 -36.86 -20.95
CA ASP A 21 15.70 -36.25 -20.82
C ASP A 21 16.01 -35.89 -19.36
N GLU A 22 17.18 -36.32 -18.87
CA GLU A 22 17.61 -36.15 -17.47
C GLU A 22 17.59 -34.67 -17.01
N ARG A 23 17.83 -33.74 -17.92
CA ARG A 23 17.80 -32.30 -17.63
C ARG A 23 16.43 -31.81 -17.17
N LEU A 24 15.34 -32.49 -17.57
CA LEU A 24 13.99 -32.16 -17.12
C LEU A 24 13.68 -32.71 -15.72
N PHE A 25 14.41 -33.71 -15.23
CA PHE A 25 14.21 -34.24 -13.88
C PHE A 25 14.46 -33.20 -12.80
N PHE A 26 15.42 -32.29 -13.00
CA PHE A 26 15.65 -31.19 -12.07
C PHE A 26 14.45 -30.23 -11.89
N PHE A 27 13.54 -30.22 -12.86
CA PHE A 27 12.33 -29.38 -12.77
C PHE A 27 11.15 -30.13 -12.13
N THR A 28 11.16 -31.46 -12.05
CA THR A 28 10.00 -32.23 -11.58
C THR A 28 9.63 -31.98 -10.12
N GLU A 29 10.62 -31.73 -9.26
CA GLU A 29 10.37 -31.40 -7.84
C GLU A 29 9.83 -29.98 -7.61
N SER A 30 10.15 -29.05 -8.50
CA SER A 30 9.86 -27.62 -8.32
C SER A 30 8.89 -27.03 -9.34
N THR A 31 8.36 -27.86 -10.26
CA THR A 31 7.48 -27.42 -11.35
C THR A 31 6.40 -28.47 -11.60
N PRO A 32 5.12 -28.08 -11.65
CA PRO A 32 4.05 -29.00 -12.00
C PRO A 32 4.31 -29.68 -13.35
N ARG A 33 4.13 -31.01 -13.42
CA ARG A 33 4.38 -31.78 -14.65
C ARG A 33 3.63 -31.22 -15.86
N ALA A 34 2.43 -30.68 -15.66
CA ALA A 34 1.65 -30.06 -16.72
C ALA A 34 2.40 -28.92 -17.41
N VAL A 35 3.10 -28.08 -16.65
CA VAL A 35 3.90 -26.94 -17.16
C VAL A 35 5.08 -27.43 -17.98
N ILE A 36 5.74 -28.52 -17.55
CA ILE A 36 6.85 -29.15 -18.29
C ILE A 36 6.35 -29.69 -19.63
N VAL A 37 5.28 -30.48 -19.61
CA VAL A 37 4.67 -31.06 -20.82
C VAL A 37 4.21 -29.99 -21.80
N GLU A 38 3.54 -28.96 -21.30
CA GLU A 38 3.08 -27.83 -22.11
C GLU A 38 4.25 -27.08 -22.75
N SER A 39 5.34 -26.83 -22.01
CA SER A 39 6.53 -26.15 -22.53
C SER A 39 7.21 -26.97 -23.65
N VAL A 40 7.30 -28.28 -23.48
CA VAL A 40 7.81 -29.19 -24.53
C VAL A 40 6.94 -29.15 -25.77
N ARG A 41 5.60 -29.17 -25.61
CA ARG A 41 4.65 -29.11 -26.73
C ARG A 41 4.76 -27.79 -27.47
N GLU A 42 4.81 -26.67 -26.76
CA GLU A 42 4.92 -25.34 -27.36
C GLU A 42 6.19 -25.21 -28.20
N VAL A 43 7.35 -25.56 -27.65
CA VAL A 43 8.63 -25.46 -28.37
C VAL A 43 8.65 -26.39 -29.59
N THR A 44 8.15 -27.62 -29.48
CA THR A 44 8.08 -28.55 -30.61
C THR A 44 7.08 -28.09 -31.68
N GLN A 45 5.96 -27.45 -31.28
CA GLN A 45 5.00 -26.91 -32.23
C GLN A 45 5.55 -25.62 -32.93
N GLU A 46 6.21 -24.74 -32.19
CA GLU A 46 6.90 -23.57 -32.78
C GLU A 46 7.96 -24.02 -33.79
N LEU A 47 8.78 -25.01 -33.45
CA LEU A 47 9.77 -25.59 -34.35
C LEU A 47 9.14 -26.15 -35.62
N ARG A 48 8.02 -26.88 -35.50
CA ARG A 48 7.25 -27.36 -36.67
C ARG A 48 6.75 -26.25 -37.56
N LYS A 49 6.17 -25.21 -36.92
CA LYS A 49 5.65 -24.04 -37.63
C LYS A 49 6.76 -23.30 -38.36
N ASP A 50 7.89 -23.10 -37.72
CA ASP A 50 9.04 -22.40 -38.32
C ASP A 50 9.63 -23.17 -39.50
N ILE A 51 9.67 -24.48 -39.48
CA ILE A 51 10.09 -25.33 -40.61
C ILE A 51 9.07 -25.27 -41.75
N LEU A 52 7.77 -25.34 -41.45
CA LEU A 52 6.71 -25.22 -42.46
C LEU A 52 6.70 -23.89 -43.17
N GLU A 53 6.89 -22.80 -42.44
CA GLU A 53 6.93 -21.44 -42.93
C GLU A 53 8.30 -21.06 -43.58
N GLY A 54 9.31 -21.95 -43.46
CA GLY A 54 10.63 -21.75 -44.05
C GLY A 54 11.53 -20.79 -43.25
N ARG A 55 11.17 -20.51 -42.01
CA ARG A 55 12.00 -19.69 -41.11
C ARG A 55 13.18 -20.47 -40.52
N ARG A 56 13.05 -21.81 -40.42
CA ARG A 56 14.16 -22.71 -40.03
C ARG A 56 14.40 -23.78 -41.12
N ASN A 57 15.66 -23.99 -41.45
CA ASN A 57 16.11 -24.98 -42.45
C ASN A 57 16.78 -26.22 -41.78
N GLN A 58 16.78 -26.29 -40.47
CA GLN A 58 17.32 -27.43 -39.71
C GLN A 58 16.59 -27.55 -38.36
N VAL A 59 16.51 -28.76 -37.83
CA VAL A 59 15.89 -29.05 -36.52
C VAL A 59 16.75 -28.57 -35.35
N GLY A 60 18.05 -28.43 -35.57
CA GLY A 60 19.03 -28.16 -34.52
C GLY A 60 19.46 -29.43 -33.79
N THR A 61 20.36 -29.28 -32.82
CA THR A 61 20.79 -30.39 -31.97
C THR A 61 19.80 -30.64 -30.85
N LYS A 62 19.85 -31.82 -30.23
CA LYS A 62 19.10 -32.14 -29.01
C LYS A 62 19.39 -31.10 -27.91
N GLU A 63 20.61 -30.60 -27.83
CA GLU A 63 21.03 -29.57 -26.85
C GLU A 63 20.38 -28.24 -27.08
N THR A 64 20.29 -27.76 -28.34
CA THR A 64 19.61 -26.51 -28.65
C THR A 64 18.12 -26.59 -28.33
N LEU A 65 17.45 -27.67 -28.66
CA LEU A 65 16.05 -27.90 -28.35
C LEU A 65 15.81 -27.89 -26.83
N MET A 66 16.66 -28.60 -26.08
CA MET A 66 16.56 -28.62 -24.62
C MET A 66 16.81 -27.27 -24.01
N THR A 67 17.74 -26.49 -24.55
CA THR A 67 17.98 -25.09 -24.08
C THR A 67 16.72 -24.21 -24.27
N GLU A 68 16.04 -24.33 -25.42
CA GLU A 68 14.78 -23.62 -25.68
C GLU A 68 13.67 -24.07 -24.72
N ILE A 69 13.54 -25.38 -24.45
CA ILE A 69 12.56 -25.93 -23.52
C ILE A 69 12.82 -25.45 -22.07
N VAL A 70 14.07 -25.55 -21.60
CA VAL A 70 14.46 -25.09 -20.26
C VAL A 70 14.21 -23.60 -20.10
N ALA A 71 14.52 -22.80 -21.11
CA ALA A 71 14.24 -21.36 -21.12
C ALA A 71 12.73 -21.10 -21.02
N ARG A 72 11.88 -21.88 -21.71
CA ARG A 72 10.43 -21.76 -21.67
C ARG A 72 9.88 -22.14 -20.28
N ILE A 73 10.32 -23.26 -19.70
CA ILE A 73 9.94 -23.70 -18.36
C ILE A 73 10.35 -22.61 -17.33
N THR A 74 11.58 -22.14 -17.41
CA THR A 74 12.10 -21.08 -16.53
C THR A 74 11.31 -19.78 -16.69
N GLY A 75 10.95 -19.43 -17.92
CA GLY A 75 10.08 -18.27 -18.21
C GLY A 75 8.71 -18.39 -17.54
N LYS A 76 8.05 -19.55 -17.65
CA LYS A 76 6.74 -19.83 -17.02
C LYS A 76 6.79 -19.86 -15.49
N LYS A 77 7.94 -20.19 -14.90
CA LYS A 77 8.15 -20.15 -13.42
C LYS A 77 8.32 -18.75 -12.87
N LYS A 78 8.65 -17.76 -13.70
CA LYS A 78 8.83 -16.38 -13.23
C LYS A 78 7.52 -15.86 -12.70
N LYS A 79 7.52 -15.47 -11.42
CA LYS A 79 6.36 -14.80 -10.81
C LYS A 79 6.11 -13.46 -11.51
N SER A 80 4.85 -13.14 -11.75
CA SER A 80 4.44 -11.85 -12.29
C SER A 80 4.84 -10.71 -11.32
N LEU A 81 4.43 -10.83 -10.06
CA LEU A 81 4.85 -9.93 -9.00
C LEU A 81 6.26 -10.32 -8.51
N ARG A 82 7.22 -9.43 -8.68
CA ARG A 82 8.64 -9.68 -8.38
C ARG A 82 9.33 -8.46 -7.81
N ARG A 83 10.41 -8.69 -7.11
CA ARG A 83 11.29 -7.61 -6.64
C ARG A 83 11.85 -6.80 -7.83
N VAL A 84 11.85 -5.49 -7.67
CA VAL A 84 12.49 -4.52 -8.57
C VAL A 84 13.41 -3.61 -7.77
N ILE A 85 14.34 -2.94 -8.46
CA ILE A 85 15.19 -1.90 -7.87
C ILE A 85 14.49 -0.57 -8.12
N ASN A 86 14.21 0.17 -7.04
CA ASN A 86 13.69 1.53 -7.14
C ASN A 86 14.85 2.52 -7.35
N ALA A 87 15.00 3.02 -8.57
CA ALA A 87 15.97 4.05 -8.94
C ALA A 87 15.27 5.36 -9.41
N THR A 88 14.03 5.59 -8.94
CA THR A 88 13.22 6.76 -9.37
C THR A 88 13.54 8.03 -8.60
N GLY A 89 14.19 7.94 -7.44
CA GLY A 89 14.37 9.05 -6.50
C GLY A 89 13.14 9.31 -5.62
N VAL A 90 12.09 8.49 -5.70
CA VAL A 90 10.86 8.62 -4.90
C VAL A 90 10.75 7.43 -3.95
N VAL A 91 10.93 7.66 -2.65
CA VAL A 91 10.91 6.60 -1.62
C VAL A 91 9.55 5.89 -1.58
N LEU A 92 8.46 6.64 -1.54
CA LEU A 92 7.08 6.13 -1.51
C LEU A 92 6.44 6.12 -2.91
N HIS A 93 7.04 5.35 -3.83
CA HIS A 93 6.53 5.29 -5.21
C HIS A 93 5.31 4.38 -5.30
N THR A 94 4.15 4.95 -5.67
CA THR A 94 2.85 4.26 -5.73
C THR A 94 2.90 2.97 -6.57
N ASN A 95 3.47 3.03 -7.79
CA ASN A 95 3.51 1.89 -8.70
C ASN A 95 4.55 0.83 -8.31
N LEU A 96 5.42 1.11 -7.33
CA LEU A 96 6.45 0.18 -6.83
C LEU A 96 6.10 -0.41 -5.46
N GLY A 97 4.85 -0.25 -5.01
CA GLY A 97 4.34 -0.89 -3.80
C GLY A 97 4.41 -0.04 -2.53
N ARG A 98 4.81 1.25 -2.62
CA ARG A 98 4.90 2.19 -1.50
C ARG A 98 5.91 1.75 -0.42
N ALA A 99 5.52 1.78 0.87
CA ALA A 99 6.42 1.46 1.96
C ALA A 99 6.83 -0.01 1.98
N ASN A 100 8.11 -0.27 2.16
CA ASN A 100 8.61 -1.59 2.51
C ASN A 100 8.41 -1.84 4.00
N LEU A 101 8.13 -3.08 4.37
CA LEU A 101 7.98 -3.49 5.76
C LEU A 101 9.32 -3.69 6.45
N SER A 102 9.34 -3.48 7.77
CA SER A 102 10.49 -3.85 8.60
C SER A 102 10.65 -5.38 8.68
N ASP A 103 11.84 -5.85 9.04
CA ASP A 103 12.10 -7.28 9.22
C ASP A 103 11.18 -7.89 10.27
N LYS A 104 10.92 -7.20 11.38
CA LYS A 104 9.98 -7.64 12.42
C LYS A 104 8.55 -7.78 11.91
N ALA A 105 8.09 -6.85 11.08
CA ALA A 105 6.78 -6.95 10.47
C ALA A 105 6.70 -8.15 9.50
N CYS A 106 7.75 -8.39 8.71
CA CYS A 106 7.86 -9.56 7.83
C CYS A 106 7.88 -10.88 8.63
N GLU A 107 8.64 -10.96 9.71
CA GLU A 107 8.68 -12.13 10.60
C GLU A 107 7.31 -12.42 11.20
N SER A 108 6.61 -11.38 11.70
CA SER A 108 5.26 -11.51 12.24
C SER A 108 4.25 -12.02 11.19
N ILE A 109 4.34 -11.56 9.94
CA ILE A 109 3.53 -12.08 8.84
C ILE A 109 3.80 -13.58 8.64
N MET A 110 5.06 -13.98 8.58
CA MET A 110 5.44 -15.38 8.33
C MET A 110 4.97 -16.30 9.45
N ASP A 111 5.04 -15.86 10.70
CA ASP A 111 4.57 -16.62 11.85
C ASP A 111 3.06 -16.90 11.75
N VAL A 112 2.25 -15.84 11.62
CA VAL A 112 0.79 -16.00 11.56
C VAL A 112 0.31 -16.67 10.26
N ALA A 113 1.05 -16.51 9.15
CA ALA A 113 0.69 -17.12 7.87
C ALA A 113 0.80 -18.64 7.91
N ARG A 114 1.79 -19.18 8.62
CA ARG A 114 2.05 -20.61 8.71
C ARG A 114 1.24 -21.33 9.78
N ASN A 115 0.62 -20.59 10.73
CA ASN A 115 0.01 -21.14 11.91
C ASN A 115 -1.48 -20.75 12.06
N TYR A 116 -2.21 -21.51 12.87
CA TYR A 116 -3.47 -21.04 13.44
C TYR A 116 -3.20 -19.89 14.40
N THR A 117 -4.14 -18.95 14.51
CA THR A 117 -3.98 -17.76 15.35
C THR A 117 -5.24 -17.48 16.16
N ASN A 118 -5.12 -16.67 17.17
CA ASN A 118 -6.20 -16.19 18.00
C ASN A 118 -6.95 -14.97 17.39
N LEU A 119 -6.97 -14.83 16.07
CA LEU A 119 -7.50 -13.65 15.34
C LEU A 119 -8.85 -13.13 15.87
N GLU A 120 -9.79 -14.03 16.12
CA GLU A 120 -11.12 -13.71 16.70
C GLU A 120 -11.40 -14.61 17.91
N TYR A 121 -10.37 -14.93 18.71
CA TYR A 121 -10.50 -15.79 19.88
C TYR A 121 -9.74 -15.23 21.08
N ASP A 122 -10.44 -15.00 22.17
CA ASP A 122 -9.83 -14.62 23.45
C ASP A 122 -9.36 -15.88 24.18
N VAL A 123 -8.06 -16.15 24.13
CA VAL A 123 -7.43 -17.33 24.74
C VAL A 123 -7.63 -17.36 26.26
N LYS A 124 -7.69 -16.20 26.93
CA LYS A 124 -7.85 -16.12 28.39
C LYS A 124 -9.27 -16.44 28.82
N ARG A 125 -10.25 -15.99 28.06
CA ARG A 125 -11.67 -16.20 28.34
C ARG A 125 -12.22 -17.49 27.74
N GLY A 126 -11.52 -18.10 26.79
CA GLY A 126 -12.02 -19.26 26.04
C GLY A 126 -13.24 -18.96 25.18
N SER A 127 -13.38 -17.71 24.70
CA SER A 127 -14.57 -17.24 23.97
C SER A 127 -14.18 -16.43 22.74
N ARG A 128 -15.18 -16.07 21.92
CA ARG A 128 -14.97 -15.21 20.76
C ARG A 128 -14.44 -13.85 21.18
N GLY A 129 -13.34 -13.41 20.54
CA GLY A 129 -12.73 -12.09 20.66
C GLY A 129 -13.00 -11.21 19.44
N SER A 130 -12.43 -9.99 19.48
CA SER A 130 -12.46 -9.05 18.36
C SER A 130 -11.08 -8.94 17.72
N ARG A 131 -11.02 -8.95 16.38
CA ARG A 131 -9.76 -8.72 15.66
C ARG A 131 -9.18 -7.32 15.87
N HIS A 132 -10.02 -6.33 16.22
CA HIS A 132 -9.57 -4.98 16.50
C HIS A 132 -8.69 -4.90 17.75
N ASP A 133 -8.89 -5.81 18.72
CA ASP A 133 -8.17 -5.83 19.99
C ASP A 133 -6.65 -6.00 19.83
N HIS A 134 -6.21 -6.64 18.72
CA HIS A 134 -4.79 -6.90 18.45
C HIS A 134 -3.98 -5.61 18.18
N VAL A 135 -4.58 -4.62 17.56
CA VAL A 135 -3.89 -3.36 17.20
C VAL A 135 -4.36 -2.17 18.03
N GLU A 136 -5.59 -2.18 18.53
CA GLU A 136 -6.17 -1.05 19.25
C GLU A 136 -5.35 -0.64 20.48
N LYS A 137 -4.96 -1.61 21.32
CA LYS A 137 -4.23 -1.34 22.56
C LYS A 137 -2.87 -0.67 22.32
N ILE A 138 -2.13 -1.16 21.34
CA ILE A 138 -0.83 -0.57 21.03
C ILE A 138 -1.01 0.81 20.37
N LEU A 139 -1.96 0.94 19.46
CA LEU A 139 -2.23 2.17 18.74
C LEU A 139 -2.69 3.28 19.70
N THR A 140 -3.65 3.01 20.59
CA THR A 140 -4.10 3.97 21.59
C THR A 140 -2.99 4.37 22.57
N LYS A 141 -2.12 3.42 22.95
CA LYS A 141 -0.96 3.69 23.82
C LYS A 141 0.04 4.64 23.16
N ILE A 142 0.38 4.45 21.89
CA ILE A 142 1.40 5.27 21.21
C ILE A 142 0.84 6.62 20.70
N THR A 143 -0.46 6.71 20.43
CA THR A 143 -1.09 7.92 19.87
C THR A 143 -1.79 8.77 20.93
N GLY A 144 -2.22 8.17 22.05
CA GLY A 144 -3.05 8.83 23.05
C GLY A 144 -4.53 8.92 22.65
N ALA A 145 -4.96 8.31 21.54
CA ALA A 145 -6.36 8.24 21.14
C ALA A 145 -7.17 7.37 22.14
N GLU A 146 -8.46 7.67 22.31
CA GLU A 146 -9.34 6.89 23.20
C GLU A 146 -9.66 5.51 22.64
N ALA A 147 -9.81 5.41 21.32
CA ALA A 147 -10.07 4.16 20.60
C ALA A 147 -9.49 4.21 19.20
N ALA A 148 -9.32 3.02 18.61
CA ALA A 148 -8.85 2.90 17.24
C ALA A 148 -9.33 1.61 16.57
N MET A 149 -9.26 1.60 15.23
CA MET A 149 -9.46 0.41 14.41
C MET A 149 -8.65 0.47 13.13
N VAL A 150 -8.46 -0.68 12.49
CA VAL A 150 -7.78 -0.78 11.19
C VAL A 150 -8.72 -1.42 10.18
N VAL A 151 -8.79 -0.84 9.00
CA VAL A 151 -9.52 -1.31 7.83
C VAL A 151 -8.58 -1.48 6.64
N ASN A 152 -9.09 -1.97 5.52
CA ASN A 152 -8.34 -2.43 4.36
C ASN A 152 -7.41 -1.37 3.73
N ASN A 153 -7.84 -0.12 3.69
CA ASN A 153 -7.06 1.04 3.22
C ASN A 153 -7.71 2.35 3.67
N ASN A 154 -7.06 3.48 3.41
CA ASN A 154 -7.58 4.78 3.86
C ASN A 154 -8.87 5.21 3.13
N ALA A 155 -9.07 4.82 1.88
CA ALA A 155 -10.34 5.05 1.17
C ALA A 155 -11.51 4.34 1.87
N ALA A 156 -11.29 3.09 2.30
CA ALA A 156 -12.26 2.34 3.10
C ALA A 156 -12.48 2.98 4.49
N ALA A 157 -11.44 3.55 5.09
CA ALA A 157 -11.55 4.29 6.36
C ALA A 157 -12.45 5.53 6.20
N THR A 158 -12.20 6.33 5.16
CA THR A 158 -13.00 7.52 4.84
C THR A 158 -14.46 7.14 4.54
N MET A 159 -14.68 6.12 3.71
CA MET A 159 -16.02 5.63 3.39
C MET A 159 -16.76 5.13 4.64
N LEU A 160 -16.12 4.33 5.48
CA LEU A 160 -16.71 3.82 6.71
C LEU A 160 -17.05 4.94 7.68
N CYS A 161 -16.12 5.90 7.87
CA CYS A 161 -16.29 7.05 8.74
C CYS A 161 -17.52 7.87 8.34
N LEU A 162 -17.58 8.27 7.08
CA LEU A 162 -18.67 9.06 6.54
C LEU A 162 -20.01 8.30 6.57
N SER A 163 -20.03 7.03 6.18
CA SER A 163 -21.24 6.20 6.24
C SER A 163 -21.78 6.01 7.66
N ALA A 164 -20.90 5.94 8.66
CA ALA A 164 -21.30 5.73 10.05
C ALA A 164 -21.72 7.02 10.76
N LEU A 165 -21.13 8.17 10.39
CA LEU A 165 -21.30 9.43 11.11
C LEU A 165 -22.18 10.45 10.38
N ALA A 166 -22.21 10.42 9.04
CA ALA A 166 -22.83 11.47 8.23
C ALA A 166 -23.70 10.95 7.07
N LYS A 167 -24.19 9.70 7.16
CA LYS A 167 -25.09 9.15 6.13
C LYS A 167 -26.35 10.03 5.98
N ASP A 168 -26.70 10.34 4.72
CA ASP A 168 -27.82 11.20 4.31
C ASP A 168 -27.70 12.66 4.78
N LYS A 169 -26.57 13.06 5.39
CA LYS A 169 -26.27 14.40 5.89
C LYS A 169 -25.18 15.09 5.09
N GLU A 170 -25.11 16.40 5.21
CA GLU A 170 -24.07 17.23 4.63
C GLU A 170 -22.77 17.09 5.40
N VAL A 171 -21.64 17.04 4.66
CA VAL A 171 -20.29 17.12 5.22
C VAL A 171 -19.61 18.32 4.60
N ILE A 172 -19.25 19.30 5.46
CA ILE A 172 -18.63 20.54 5.01
C ILE A 172 -17.13 20.33 4.87
N VAL A 173 -16.60 20.64 3.68
CA VAL A 173 -15.17 20.49 3.31
C VAL A 173 -14.70 21.73 2.57
N SER A 174 -13.45 22.12 2.76
CA SER A 174 -12.83 23.17 1.95
C SER A 174 -12.70 22.73 0.48
N ARG A 175 -13.07 23.61 -0.45
CA ARG A 175 -12.90 23.38 -1.89
C ARG A 175 -11.44 23.14 -2.28
N GLY A 176 -10.50 23.79 -1.61
CA GLY A 176 -9.07 23.58 -1.79
C GLY A 176 -8.57 22.20 -1.33
N GLU A 177 -9.38 21.46 -0.57
CA GLU A 177 -9.05 20.13 -0.03
C GLU A 177 -9.72 18.99 -0.79
N LEU A 178 -10.45 19.26 -1.89
CA LEU A 178 -11.06 18.25 -2.75
C LEU A 178 -10.01 17.63 -3.69
N VAL A 179 -9.20 16.74 -3.12
CA VAL A 179 -8.04 16.17 -3.80
C VAL A 179 -8.38 14.92 -4.60
N GLU A 180 -7.56 14.65 -5.64
CA GLU A 180 -7.46 13.35 -6.30
C GLU A 180 -6.09 12.74 -5.96
N ILE A 181 -6.06 11.51 -5.44
CA ILE A 181 -4.86 10.81 -5.03
C ILE A 181 -4.78 9.44 -5.71
N GLY A 182 -3.59 9.09 -6.22
CA GLY A 182 -3.30 7.74 -6.73
C GLY A 182 -4.06 7.33 -7.99
N GLY A 183 -4.53 8.31 -8.78
CA GLY A 183 -5.08 8.09 -10.12
C GLY A 183 -6.58 7.76 -10.18
N SER A 184 -7.27 7.62 -9.03
CA SER A 184 -8.74 7.39 -9.04
C SER A 184 -9.43 7.66 -7.70
N PHE A 185 -8.70 7.97 -6.63
CA PHE A 185 -9.34 8.33 -5.36
C PHE A 185 -9.68 9.82 -5.37
N ARG A 186 -10.96 10.14 -5.49
CA ARG A 186 -11.49 11.51 -5.40
C ARG A 186 -12.36 11.64 -4.17
N VAL A 187 -12.06 12.63 -3.32
CA VAL A 187 -12.84 12.87 -2.10
C VAL A 187 -14.33 13.02 -2.38
N PRO A 188 -14.80 13.79 -3.40
CA PRO A 188 -16.21 13.91 -3.70
C PRO A 188 -16.89 12.57 -4.04
N GLU A 189 -16.24 11.71 -4.82
CA GLU A 189 -16.78 10.42 -5.23
C GLU A 189 -16.91 9.46 -4.04
N ILE A 190 -15.95 9.47 -3.13
CA ILE A 190 -16.01 8.66 -1.89
C ILE A 190 -17.12 9.16 -0.96
N MET A 191 -17.30 10.48 -0.86
CA MET A 191 -18.40 11.05 -0.10
C MET A 191 -19.76 10.60 -0.65
N GLU A 192 -19.97 10.72 -1.95
CA GLU A 192 -21.20 10.27 -2.61
C GLU A 192 -21.45 8.77 -2.36
N GLN A 193 -20.43 7.93 -2.55
CA GLN A 193 -20.54 6.48 -2.32
C GLN A 193 -20.77 6.12 -0.85
N SER A 194 -20.37 6.97 0.09
CA SER A 194 -20.65 6.77 1.52
C SER A 194 -22.10 7.10 1.92
N GLY A 195 -22.85 7.75 1.03
CA GLY A 195 -24.18 8.29 1.30
C GLY A 195 -24.15 9.67 1.99
N ALA A 196 -22.98 10.28 2.18
CA ALA A 196 -22.88 11.66 2.65
C ALA A 196 -23.05 12.64 1.49
N LYS A 197 -23.56 13.84 1.79
CA LYS A 197 -23.72 14.91 0.81
C LYS A 197 -22.55 15.90 0.94
N LEU A 198 -21.83 16.12 -0.16
CA LEU A 198 -20.74 17.10 -0.17
C LEU A 198 -21.28 18.52 -0.09
N MET A 199 -20.80 19.29 0.87
CA MET A 199 -20.97 20.75 0.97
C MET A 199 -19.57 21.39 0.90
N ASP A 200 -19.15 21.84 -0.29
CA ASP A 200 -17.85 22.46 -0.47
C ASP A 200 -17.91 23.99 -0.19
N VAL A 201 -16.93 24.48 0.56
CA VAL A 201 -16.88 25.87 1.00
C VAL A 201 -15.59 26.59 0.62
N GLY A 202 -15.64 27.92 0.60
CA GLY A 202 -14.51 28.73 0.22
C GLY A 202 -14.19 28.68 -1.27
N THR A 203 -12.93 28.89 -1.59
CA THR A 203 -12.38 28.86 -2.96
C THR A 203 -11.19 27.91 -3.03
N THR A 204 -10.62 27.70 -4.23
CA THR A 204 -9.46 26.84 -4.44
C THR A 204 -8.27 27.19 -3.53
N ASN A 205 -8.05 28.48 -3.27
CA ASN A 205 -6.87 28.94 -2.55
C ASN A 205 -7.18 29.65 -1.22
N LYS A 206 -8.46 29.90 -0.91
CA LYS A 206 -8.84 30.58 0.35
C LYS A 206 -10.12 30.00 0.92
N THR A 207 -10.04 29.56 2.17
CA THR A 207 -11.18 29.15 2.98
C THR A 207 -11.02 29.74 4.39
N LYS A 208 -12.09 30.28 4.92
CA LYS A 208 -12.14 30.96 6.23
C LYS A 208 -13.09 30.21 7.16
N PRO A 209 -12.96 30.38 8.49
CA PRO A 209 -13.93 29.85 9.45
C PRO A 209 -15.38 30.29 9.18
N SER A 210 -15.56 31.53 8.67
CA SER A 210 -16.88 32.07 8.30
C SER A 210 -17.54 31.27 7.18
N ASP A 211 -16.77 30.66 6.27
CA ASP A 211 -17.33 29.91 5.14
C ASP A 211 -17.99 28.62 5.64
N TYR A 212 -17.39 27.96 6.64
CA TYR A 212 -17.98 26.80 7.32
C TYR A 212 -19.24 27.18 8.12
N LEU A 213 -19.21 28.31 8.85
CA LEU A 213 -20.36 28.80 9.61
C LEU A 213 -21.55 29.13 8.73
N ASN A 214 -21.29 29.77 7.57
CA ASN A 214 -22.35 30.16 6.63
C ASN A 214 -22.97 28.95 5.88
N ALA A 215 -22.25 27.84 5.76
CA ALA A 215 -22.71 26.62 5.12
C ALA A 215 -23.36 25.62 6.09
N TYR A 216 -23.39 25.94 7.38
CA TYR A 216 -23.99 25.08 8.39
C TYR A 216 -25.51 25.14 8.31
N HIS A 217 -26.17 24.00 8.19
CA HIS A 217 -27.61 23.81 8.26
C HIS A 217 -27.95 22.91 9.45
N GLU A 218 -28.67 23.48 10.44
CA GLU A 218 -29.06 22.74 11.63
C GLU A 218 -29.91 21.51 11.27
N GLY A 219 -29.52 20.33 11.81
CA GLY A 219 -30.19 19.05 11.54
C GLY A 219 -29.81 18.39 10.23
N GLU A 220 -29.28 19.11 9.23
CA GLU A 220 -28.87 18.57 7.93
C GLU A 220 -27.34 18.33 7.87
N THR A 221 -26.55 19.21 8.46
CA THR A 221 -25.08 19.03 8.54
C THR A 221 -24.75 17.91 9.54
N GLY A 222 -23.92 16.96 9.13
CA GLY A 222 -23.51 15.80 9.93
C GLY A 222 -22.07 15.84 10.43
N ALA A 223 -21.16 16.50 9.72
CA ALA A 223 -19.75 16.59 10.11
C ALA A 223 -19.03 17.74 9.43
N LEU A 224 -17.90 18.14 10.01
CA LEU A 224 -16.87 18.93 9.36
C LEU A 224 -15.73 18.02 8.97
N MET A 225 -15.16 18.17 7.78
CA MET A 225 -14.04 17.38 7.33
C MET A 225 -12.91 18.27 6.84
N LYS A 226 -11.69 17.96 7.27
CA LYS A 226 -10.44 18.50 6.74
C LYS A 226 -9.67 17.40 6.04
N VAL A 227 -9.11 17.70 4.87
CA VAL A 227 -8.29 16.75 4.10
C VAL A 227 -6.91 17.34 3.86
N HIS A 228 -5.88 16.61 4.23
CA HIS A 228 -4.50 17.05 4.02
C HIS A 228 -4.08 16.91 2.57
N THR A 229 -3.56 18.00 1.98
CA THR A 229 -3.12 18.08 0.58
C THR A 229 -1.66 17.62 0.44
N SER A 230 -1.40 16.32 0.69
CA SER A 230 -0.04 15.76 0.72
C SER A 230 0.66 15.65 -0.64
N ASN A 231 -0.08 15.75 -1.76
CA ASN A 231 0.43 15.49 -3.11
C ASN A 231 0.59 16.75 -3.98
N TYR A 232 0.17 17.92 -3.50
CA TYR A 232 0.40 19.20 -4.16
C TYR A 232 0.45 20.34 -3.13
N ARG A 233 0.96 21.50 -3.53
CA ARG A 233 0.95 22.73 -2.73
C ARG A 233 0.47 23.90 -3.58
N ILE A 234 -0.37 24.76 -2.99
CA ILE A 234 -0.75 26.04 -3.59
C ILE A 234 0.11 27.12 -2.93
N LEU A 235 0.86 27.87 -3.75
CA LEU A 235 1.75 28.93 -3.27
C LEU A 235 1.19 30.31 -3.64
N GLY A 236 1.42 31.29 -2.78
CA GLY A 236 1.02 32.68 -3.02
C GLY A 236 -0.06 33.15 -2.04
N PHE A 237 -1.13 33.74 -2.56
CA PHE A 237 -2.22 34.29 -1.73
C PHE A 237 -3.17 33.15 -1.30
N THR A 238 -2.75 32.34 -0.35
CA THR A 238 -3.51 31.22 0.19
C THR A 238 -3.99 31.49 1.61
N GLN A 239 -5.08 30.84 2.00
CA GLN A 239 -5.56 30.80 3.38
C GLN A 239 -6.34 29.50 3.57
N GLU A 240 -6.04 28.78 4.62
CA GLU A 240 -6.79 27.59 5.04
C GLU A 240 -7.24 27.72 6.49
N VAL A 241 -8.20 26.90 6.88
CA VAL A 241 -8.62 26.79 8.29
C VAL A 241 -7.75 25.74 8.93
N GLU A 242 -6.96 26.14 9.92
CA GLU A 242 -6.06 25.26 10.64
C GLU A 242 -6.82 24.24 11.49
N LEU A 243 -6.19 23.09 11.81
CA LEU A 243 -6.85 22.02 12.54
C LEU A 243 -7.39 22.45 13.92
N PRO A 244 -6.69 23.27 14.72
CA PRO A 244 -7.26 23.80 15.97
C PRO A 244 -8.53 24.65 15.76
N GLU A 245 -8.55 25.46 14.68
CA GLU A 245 -9.73 26.27 14.35
C GLU A 245 -10.91 25.38 13.93
N MET A 246 -10.65 24.28 13.17
CA MET A 246 -11.67 23.30 12.81
C MET A 246 -12.29 22.64 14.05
N VAL A 247 -11.45 22.29 15.03
CA VAL A 247 -11.91 21.69 16.29
C VAL A 247 -12.81 22.66 17.07
N GLU A 248 -12.45 23.94 17.12
CA GLU A 248 -13.29 24.98 17.76
C GLU A 248 -14.62 25.19 17.02
N LEU A 249 -14.62 25.13 15.68
CA LEU A 249 -15.84 25.16 14.86
C LEU A 249 -16.73 23.96 15.17
N GLY A 250 -16.16 22.76 15.24
CA GLY A 250 -16.89 21.54 15.57
C GLY A 250 -17.56 21.62 16.94
N LYS A 251 -16.83 22.09 17.96
CA LYS A 251 -17.39 22.34 19.30
C LYS A 251 -18.54 23.33 19.26
N LYS A 252 -18.37 24.47 18.56
CA LYS A 252 -19.38 25.52 18.44
C LYS A 252 -20.66 25.03 17.77
N LEU A 253 -20.53 24.19 16.75
CA LEU A 253 -21.64 23.67 15.96
C LEU A 253 -22.19 22.34 16.49
N ASN A 254 -21.54 21.76 17.51
CA ASN A 254 -21.82 20.41 18.03
C ASN A 254 -21.75 19.32 16.95
N LEU A 255 -20.73 19.39 16.08
CA LEU A 255 -20.49 18.49 14.98
C LEU A 255 -19.15 17.76 15.17
N PRO A 256 -19.05 16.48 14.78
CA PRO A 256 -17.76 15.78 14.74
C PRO A 256 -16.86 16.39 13.66
N VAL A 257 -15.58 16.50 13.99
CA VAL A 257 -14.52 16.93 13.06
C VAL A 257 -13.69 15.73 12.65
N ILE A 258 -13.66 15.47 11.34
CA ILE A 258 -12.92 14.35 10.72
C ILE A 258 -11.70 14.93 10.03
N TYR A 259 -10.52 14.37 10.29
CA TYR A 259 -9.30 14.75 9.61
C TYR A 259 -8.75 13.56 8.80
N ASP A 260 -8.82 13.65 7.48
CA ASP A 260 -8.12 12.72 6.57
C ASP A 260 -6.69 13.23 6.33
N MET A 261 -5.77 12.72 7.11
CA MET A 261 -4.36 13.07 7.04
C MET A 261 -3.64 12.38 5.87
N GLY A 262 -4.04 11.19 5.54
CA GLY A 262 -3.49 10.37 4.48
C GLY A 262 -2.06 9.85 4.71
N SER A 263 -1.10 10.67 5.13
CA SER A 263 0.34 10.33 5.22
C SER A 263 0.71 9.37 6.35
N GLY A 264 0.08 9.52 7.51
CA GLY A 264 0.30 8.67 8.69
C GLY A 264 1.67 8.85 9.35
N LEU A 265 2.25 10.04 9.27
CA LEU A 265 3.54 10.32 9.91
C LEU A 265 3.41 10.29 11.44
N MET A 266 4.20 9.43 12.09
CA MET A 266 4.23 9.28 13.55
C MET A 266 5.43 9.96 14.22
N ALA A 267 6.46 10.28 13.45
CA ALA A 267 7.71 10.86 13.93
C ALA A 267 7.97 12.19 13.23
N ASP A 268 8.31 13.23 13.97
CA ASP A 268 8.74 14.50 13.39
C ASP A 268 9.99 14.29 12.51
N LEU A 269 9.92 14.73 11.27
CA LEU A 269 10.96 14.65 10.26
C LEU A 269 11.37 16.04 9.71
N THR A 270 11.02 17.11 10.39
CA THR A 270 11.33 18.51 9.98
C THR A 270 12.84 18.71 9.82
N ASP A 271 13.63 18.16 10.72
CA ASP A 271 15.11 18.19 10.65
C ASP A 271 15.69 17.53 9.38
N TYR A 272 14.89 16.70 8.71
CA TYR A 272 15.23 15.99 7.46
C TYR A 272 14.58 16.62 6.23
N GLY A 273 13.98 17.81 6.38
CA GLY A 273 13.33 18.56 5.28
C GLY A 273 11.94 18.04 4.89
N VAL A 274 11.31 17.23 5.73
CA VAL A 274 9.93 16.77 5.55
C VAL A 274 9.03 17.54 6.50
N ASP A 275 8.34 18.55 5.95
CA ASP A 275 7.37 19.39 6.67
C ASP A 275 5.97 18.80 6.49
N GLU A 276 5.67 17.79 7.29
CA GLU A 276 4.39 17.07 7.30
C GLU A 276 3.84 17.01 8.74
N PRO A 277 2.53 17.20 8.95
CA PRO A 277 1.93 17.07 10.27
C PRO A 277 2.06 15.65 10.79
N THR A 278 2.23 15.48 12.11
CA THR A 278 2.23 14.16 12.73
C THR A 278 0.84 13.77 13.24
N VAL A 279 0.58 12.45 13.29
CA VAL A 279 -0.65 11.91 13.90
C VAL A 279 -0.79 12.37 15.36
N LEU A 280 0.32 12.41 16.08
CA LEU A 280 0.37 12.84 17.49
C LEU A 280 -0.04 14.31 17.65
N ASP A 281 0.47 15.19 16.81
CA ASP A 281 0.14 16.61 16.88
C ASP A 281 -1.32 16.86 16.49
N ALA A 282 -1.82 16.16 15.47
CA ALA A 282 -3.23 16.22 15.10
C ALA A 282 -4.15 15.79 16.25
N LEU A 283 -3.86 14.68 16.93
CA LEU A 283 -4.67 14.20 18.08
C LEU A 283 -4.61 15.16 19.28
N ARG A 284 -3.47 15.83 19.51
CA ARG A 284 -3.33 16.84 20.58
C ARG A 284 -4.24 18.06 20.38
N THR A 285 -4.69 18.36 19.16
CA THR A 285 -5.68 19.42 18.92
C THR A 285 -7.06 19.11 19.50
N GLY A 286 -7.32 17.85 19.85
CA GLY A 286 -8.62 17.38 20.29
C GLY A 286 -9.57 17.00 19.17
N ILE A 287 -9.04 16.71 17.97
CA ILE A 287 -9.80 16.19 16.81
C ILE A 287 -10.63 14.96 17.21
N ASP A 288 -11.83 14.84 16.65
CA ASP A 288 -12.73 13.74 16.99
C ASP A 288 -12.33 12.44 16.31
N VAL A 289 -11.98 12.47 15.03
CA VAL A 289 -11.57 11.32 14.23
C VAL A 289 -10.43 11.70 13.29
N ILE A 290 -9.36 10.90 13.29
CA ILE A 290 -8.26 11.00 12.32
C ILE A 290 -8.18 9.72 11.50
N LEU A 291 -7.95 9.89 10.19
CA LEU A 291 -7.82 8.82 9.20
C LEU A 291 -6.45 8.89 8.53
N PHE A 292 -5.76 7.76 8.37
CA PHE A 292 -4.46 7.74 7.67
C PHE A 292 -4.09 6.37 7.12
N SER A 293 -3.15 6.36 6.17
CA SER A 293 -2.68 5.15 5.48
C SER A 293 -1.53 4.49 6.25
N GLY A 294 -1.54 3.15 6.30
CA GLY A 294 -0.46 2.38 6.90
C GLY A 294 0.78 2.27 6.02
N ASP A 295 0.61 2.24 4.71
CA ASP A 295 1.64 1.96 3.71
C ASP A 295 2.32 3.22 3.12
N LYS A 296 2.21 4.35 3.84
CA LYS A 296 2.90 5.60 3.50
C LYS A 296 3.99 5.91 4.51
N LEU A 297 3.99 7.11 5.10
CA LEU A 297 5.02 7.55 6.06
C LEU A 297 4.99 6.78 7.38
N LEU A 298 3.88 6.10 7.71
CA LEU A 298 3.85 5.14 8.81
C LEU A 298 4.84 3.98 8.59
N GLY A 299 5.05 3.55 7.34
CA GLY A 299 5.99 2.47 7.01
C GLY A 299 5.49 1.06 7.36
N GLY A 300 4.18 0.89 7.49
CA GLY A 300 3.52 -0.38 7.74
C GLY A 300 2.92 -1.01 6.47
N PRO A 301 2.13 -2.07 6.60
CA PRO A 301 1.38 -2.68 5.50
C PRO A 301 0.25 -1.77 5.02
N GLN A 302 -0.31 -2.09 3.85
CA GLN A 302 -1.54 -1.44 3.41
C GLN A 302 -2.63 -1.60 4.47
N GLY A 303 -3.21 -0.48 4.87
CA GLY A 303 -4.31 -0.40 5.82
C GLY A 303 -4.79 1.04 5.96
N GLY A 304 -6.04 1.22 6.34
CA GLY A 304 -6.59 2.49 6.77
C GLY A 304 -6.71 2.48 8.29
N ILE A 305 -6.03 3.38 8.94
CA ILE A 305 -6.08 3.53 10.39
C ILE A 305 -7.10 4.61 10.71
N ILE A 306 -7.97 4.30 11.66
CA ILE A 306 -8.97 5.20 12.20
C ILE A 306 -8.72 5.30 13.70
N ALA A 307 -8.47 6.50 14.20
CA ALA A 307 -8.23 6.75 15.62
C ALA A 307 -8.95 8.01 16.08
N GLY A 308 -9.26 8.12 17.36
CA GLY A 308 -9.94 9.29 17.92
C GLY A 308 -10.79 8.96 19.12
N LYS A 309 -11.89 9.71 19.28
CA LYS A 309 -12.82 9.56 20.40
C LYS A 309 -13.59 8.23 20.32
N LYS A 310 -13.70 7.57 21.45
CA LYS A 310 -14.30 6.24 21.56
C LYS A 310 -15.72 6.15 20.99
N GLU A 311 -16.55 7.15 21.26
CA GLU A 311 -17.94 7.18 20.82
C GLU A 311 -18.11 7.07 19.30
N PHE A 312 -17.21 7.71 18.52
CA PHE A 312 -17.23 7.65 17.06
C PHE A 312 -16.64 6.35 16.53
N ILE A 313 -15.54 5.90 17.13
CA ILE A 313 -14.90 4.65 16.74
C ILE A 313 -15.82 3.44 17.00
N ASP A 314 -16.54 3.42 18.12
CA ASP A 314 -17.49 2.34 18.42
C ASP A 314 -18.67 2.30 17.44
N LYS A 315 -19.18 3.47 16.97
CA LYS A 315 -20.17 3.52 15.90
C LYS A 315 -19.66 2.88 14.60
N MET A 316 -18.41 3.20 14.23
CA MET A 316 -17.77 2.62 13.04
C MET A 316 -17.54 1.11 13.18
N LYS A 317 -17.07 0.62 14.35
CA LYS A 317 -16.91 -0.82 14.62
C LYS A 317 -18.22 -1.60 14.53
N ALA A 318 -19.33 -0.98 14.91
CA ALA A 318 -20.66 -1.57 14.85
C ALA A 318 -21.29 -1.51 13.44
N HIS A 319 -20.77 -0.69 12.54
CA HIS A 319 -21.32 -0.48 11.20
C HIS A 319 -21.08 -1.72 10.30
N PRO A 320 -22.07 -2.15 9.46
CA PRO A 320 -21.92 -3.32 8.59
C PRO A 320 -20.71 -3.28 7.66
N LEU A 321 -20.32 -2.09 7.17
CA LEU A 321 -19.13 -1.91 6.32
C LEU A 321 -17.84 -2.26 7.03
N ALA A 322 -17.76 -2.20 8.37
CA ALA A 322 -16.58 -2.62 9.13
C ALA A 322 -16.23 -4.10 8.84
N ARG A 323 -17.26 -4.94 8.58
CA ARG A 323 -17.03 -6.33 8.18
C ARG A 323 -16.55 -6.45 6.73
N ALA A 324 -17.07 -5.63 5.82
CA ALA A 324 -16.66 -5.63 4.41
C ALA A 324 -15.21 -5.12 4.24
N PHE A 325 -14.81 -4.15 5.05
CA PHE A 325 -13.50 -3.50 4.98
C PHE A 325 -12.47 -4.08 5.97
N ARG A 326 -12.76 -5.20 6.59
CA ARG A 326 -11.85 -5.82 7.55
C ARG A 326 -10.56 -6.28 6.92
N VAL A 327 -9.46 -6.13 7.64
CA VAL A 327 -8.15 -6.64 7.26
C VAL A 327 -7.98 -8.12 7.63
N ASP A 328 -7.07 -8.80 6.94
CA ASP A 328 -6.66 -10.18 7.22
C ASP A 328 -5.65 -10.26 8.39
N LYS A 329 -5.32 -11.50 8.80
CA LYS A 329 -4.41 -11.74 9.92
C LYS A 329 -2.97 -11.30 9.65
N MET A 330 -2.52 -11.35 8.40
CA MET A 330 -1.16 -10.97 8.02
C MET A 330 -0.98 -9.46 8.11
N THR A 331 -1.96 -8.71 7.60
CA THR A 331 -2.00 -7.25 7.73
C THR A 331 -2.03 -6.81 9.20
N LEU A 332 -2.84 -7.47 10.05
CA LEU A 332 -2.89 -7.15 11.48
C LEU A 332 -1.57 -7.42 12.18
N ALA A 333 -0.93 -8.57 11.92
CA ALA A 333 0.36 -8.91 12.52
C ALA A 333 1.47 -7.92 12.12
N ALA A 334 1.51 -7.54 10.85
CA ALA A 334 2.46 -6.53 10.38
C ALA A 334 2.19 -5.15 10.98
N MET A 335 0.90 -4.75 11.09
CA MET A 335 0.52 -3.50 11.74
C MET A 335 0.93 -3.47 13.21
N GLU A 336 0.60 -4.53 13.97
CA GLU A 336 0.96 -4.64 15.39
C GLU A 336 2.47 -4.51 15.58
N ALA A 337 3.26 -5.24 14.77
CA ALA A 337 4.72 -5.16 14.80
C ALA A 337 5.23 -3.76 14.46
N THR A 338 4.67 -3.11 13.42
CA THR A 338 5.03 -1.74 13.04
C THR A 338 4.72 -0.75 14.17
N PHE A 339 3.53 -0.80 14.78
CA PHE A 339 3.18 0.06 15.90
C PHE A 339 4.06 -0.19 17.13
N PHE A 340 4.46 -1.44 17.34
CA PHE A 340 5.37 -1.77 18.45
C PHE A 340 6.74 -1.09 18.28
N GLU A 341 7.26 -1.00 17.07
CA GLU A 341 8.51 -0.29 16.79
C GLU A 341 8.43 1.20 17.14
N TYR A 342 7.27 1.84 16.95
CA TYR A 342 7.03 3.23 17.35
C TYR A 342 6.99 3.47 18.88
N SER A 343 7.06 2.42 19.70
CA SER A 343 7.28 2.60 21.14
C SER A 343 8.63 3.26 21.46
N ASP A 344 9.60 3.20 20.55
CA ASP A 344 10.83 3.97 20.57
C ASP A 344 11.07 4.61 19.18
N ILE A 345 10.85 5.91 19.08
CA ILE A 345 10.99 6.69 17.83
C ILE A 345 12.40 6.61 17.24
N ARG A 346 13.44 6.55 18.09
CA ARG A 346 14.82 6.43 17.61
C ARG A 346 15.07 5.08 16.97
N GLN A 347 14.52 4.02 17.55
CA GLN A 347 14.59 2.68 16.95
C GLN A 347 13.76 2.62 15.67
N ALA A 348 12.52 3.14 15.68
CA ALA A 348 11.65 3.18 14.52
C ALA A 348 12.32 3.84 13.30
N ARG A 349 13.01 4.97 13.48
CA ARG A 349 13.78 5.63 12.39
C ARG A 349 14.85 4.73 11.77
N ARG A 350 15.40 3.75 12.50
CA ARG A 350 16.43 2.82 12.00
C ARG A 350 15.85 1.56 11.39
N THR A 351 14.75 1.05 11.94
CA THR A 351 14.21 -0.27 11.59
C THR A 351 13.07 -0.19 10.58
N ILE A 352 12.30 0.89 10.55
CA ILE A 352 11.25 1.11 9.55
C ILE A 352 11.88 1.66 8.27
N PRO A 353 11.83 0.91 7.15
CA PRO A 353 12.61 1.24 5.94
C PRO A 353 12.33 2.64 5.38
N VAL A 354 11.07 3.08 5.33
CA VAL A 354 10.74 4.41 4.81
C VAL A 354 11.36 5.53 5.64
N LEU A 355 11.31 5.41 6.97
CA LEU A 355 11.92 6.41 7.87
C LEU A 355 13.45 6.38 7.74
N ASN A 356 14.03 5.19 7.72
CA ASN A 356 15.47 5.01 7.54
C ASN A 356 15.96 5.65 6.22
N MET A 357 15.29 5.37 5.10
CA MET A 357 15.66 5.95 3.80
C MET A 357 15.57 7.47 3.78
N ILE A 358 14.55 8.06 4.43
CA ILE A 358 14.38 9.52 4.48
C ILE A 358 15.43 10.17 5.38
N THR A 359 15.80 9.52 6.49
CA THR A 359 16.73 10.07 7.50
C THR A 359 18.18 9.72 7.25
N THR A 360 18.51 8.89 6.25
CA THR A 360 19.88 8.53 5.90
C THR A 360 20.64 9.74 5.34
N PRO A 361 21.80 10.11 5.90
CA PRO A 361 22.59 11.24 5.43
C PRO A 361 23.07 11.06 3.97
N ALA A 362 23.05 12.15 3.19
CA ALA A 362 23.48 12.13 1.78
C ALA A 362 24.91 11.59 1.58
N GLY A 363 25.82 11.81 2.56
CA GLY A 363 27.18 11.27 2.54
C GLY A 363 27.22 9.75 2.57
N GLU A 364 26.38 9.11 3.38
CA GLU A 364 26.28 7.65 3.45
C GLU A 364 25.70 7.07 2.16
N LEU A 365 24.67 7.70 1.59
CA LEU A 365 24.10 7.30 0.31
C LEU A 365 25.12 7.36 -0.82
N LYS A 366 25.95 8.41 -0.84
CA LYS A 366 27.02 8.57 -1.83
C LYS A 366 28.06 7.45 -1.73
N CYS A 367 28.50 7.12 -0.53
CA CYS A 367 29.44 6.01 -0.30
C CYS A 367 28.86 4.67 -0.72
N CYS A 368 27.61 4.40 -0.38
CA CYS A 368 26.90 3.16 -0.72
C CYS A 368 26.76 2.99 -2.24
N LEU A 369 26.35 4.03 -2.96
CA LEU A 369 26.22 4.01 -4.43
C LEU A 369 27.54 3.71 -5.14
N LEU A 370 28.64 4.32 -4.70
CA LEU A 370 29.96 4.11 -5.29
C LEU A 370 30.50 2.69 -5.05
N TYR A 371 30.15 2.09 -3.92
CA TYR A 371 30.60 0.74 -3.56
C TYR A 371 29.75 -0.36 -4.21
N THR A 372 28.45 -0.19 -4.31
CA THR A 372 27.52 -1.24 -4.75
C THR A 372 27.24 -1.28 -6.27
N SER A 373 27.60 -0.22 -7.00
CA SER A 373 27.39 -0.11 -8.45
C SER A 373 28.62 0.46 -9.16
N PRO A 374 29.79 -0.21 -9.11
CA PRO A 374 30.95 0.24 -9.86
C PRO A 374 30.69 0.05 -11.35
N SER A 375 30.19 1.09 -12.03
CA SER A 375 30.10 1.13 -13.48
C SER A 375 31.45 1.55 -14.07
N PRO A 376 31.91 0.93 -15.18
CA PRO A 376 33.06 1.43 -15.91
C PRO A 376 32.93 2.90 -16.38
N ARG A 377 31.69 3.39 -16.54
CA ARG A 377 31.38 4.79 -16.85
C ARG A 377 31.58 5.71 -15.64
N ASP A 378 31.37 5.22 -14.42
CA ASP A 378 31.53 6.01 -13.19
C ASP A 378 33.00 6.24 -12.88
N ARG A 379 33.89 5.31 -13.24
CA ARG A 379 35.38 5.48 -13.14
C ARG A 379 35.89 6.60 -14.00
N THR A 380 35.26 6.91 -15.12
CA THR A 380 35.66 8.01 -16.02
C THR A 380 35.15 9.37 -15.58
N ARG A 381 34.01 9.44 -14.88
CA ARG A 381 33.44 10.70 -14.36
C ARG A 381 33.98 11.13 -13.01
N SER A 382 34.50 10.22 -12.20
CA SER A 382 35.09 10.54 -10.90
C SER A 382 36.55 11.08 -10.99
N ARG A 383 37.09 11.24 -12.18
CA ARG A 383 38.43 11.82 -12.43
C ARG A 383 38.38 13.25 -13.00
N MET A 384 37.21 13.87 -13.10
CA MET A 384 37.00 15.30 -13.27
C MET A 384 36.51 15.88 -11.92
#